data_ededdc38d39976589e8c1ea38e9ec19d
#
_entry.id   ededdc38d39976589e8c1ea38e9ec19d
#
_cell.length_a   1.000
_cell.length_b   1.000
_cell.length_c   1.000
_cell.angle_alpha   90.00
_cell.angle_beta   90.00
_cell.angle_gamma   90.00
#
_symmetry.space_group_name_H-M   'P 1'
#
loop_
_entity.id
_entity.type
_entity.pdbx_description
1 polymer ?
#
loop_
_entity_poly.entity_id
_entity_poly.type
_entity_poly.pdbx_seq_one_letter_code
_entity_poly.pdbx_strand_id
1 'polypeptide(L)'
;MLSNVRPKETDELYATPILQQTAFWSEVKASLGANTIAVNFAAESADLYGAAGEKQLIHSDLLIILRQIDRNYSVAYVPHGPELEPADEFQGIFLEELSESLRSQLPNNCILIRYDLCWESYWAKESDHFDENGLWRGEPEQSAQEFRFNYNTHEWNFRKA
;
A
#
# COMPACT_ATOMS: atom_id res chain seq x y z
N MET A 1 8.66 -13.23 -5.47
CA MET A 1 7.60 -12.28 -5.90
C MET A 1 8.21 -10.94 -6.34
N LEU A 2 8.81 -10.15 -5.46
CA LEU A 2 9.44 -8.89 -5.84
C LEU A 2 10.91 -9.07 -6.22
N SER A 3 11.36 -8.27 -7.17
CA SER A 3 12.75 -8.24 -7.62
C SER A 3 13.19 -6.81 -7.95
N ASN A 4 14.52 -6.62 -8.00
CA ASN A 4 15.11 -5.35 -8.43
C ASN A 4 14.64 -4.11 -7.65
N VAL A 5 14.36 -4.25 -6.34
CA VAL A 5 14.03 -3.10 -5.49
C VAL A 5 15.27 -2.22 -5.37
N ARG A 6 15.24 -1.02 -5.96
CA ARG A 6 16.39 -0.12 -6.07
C ARG A 6 15.98 1.32 -5.81
N PRO A 7 16.85 2.11 -5.19
CA PRO A 7 16.65 3.55 -5.12
C PRO A 7 16.65 4.15 -6.54
N LYS A 8 15.90 5.21 -6.70
CA LYS A 8 15.74 5.95 -7.95
C LYS A 8 15.70 7.45 -7.64
N GLU A 9 16.16 8.26 -8.58
CA GLU A 9 15.96 9.70 -8.44
C GLU A 9 14.48 10.04 -8.58
N THR A 10 14.00 11.00 -7.79
CA THR A 10 12.57 11.31 -7.72
C THR A 10 12.02 11.95 -9.00
N ASP A 11 12.86 12.58 -9.81
CA ASP A 11 12.51 13.14 -11.12
C ASP A 11 12.37 12.07 -12.21
N GLU A 12 12.88 10.85 -11.95
CA GLU A 12 12.79 9.70 -12.85
C GLU A 12 11.57 8.80 -12.58
N LEU A 13 10.67 9.17 -11.66
CA LEU A 13 9.45 8.41 -11.39
C LEU A 13 8.61 8.25 -12.66
N TYR A 14 8.09 7.03 -12.89
CA TYR A 14 7.22 6.76 -14.01
C TYR A 14 5.95 7.62 -13.97
N ALA A 15 5.40 7.91 -15.13
CA ALA A 15 4.11 8.57 -15.21
C ALA A 15 3.02 7.64 -14.64
N THR A 16 2.21 8.18 -13.73
CA THR A 16 1.14 7.49 -13.04
C THR A 16 -0.08 8.39 -12.96
N PRO A 17 -1.31 7.86 -12.98
CA PRO A 17 -2.52 8.64 -12.72
C PRO A 17 -2.63 9.11 -11.26
N ILE A 18 -1.85 8.53 -10.35
CA ILE A 18 -1.85 8.86 -8.93
C ILE A 18 -0.93 10.06 -8.69
N LEU A 19 -1.51 11.24 -8.59
CA LEU A 19 -0.76 12.49 -8.39
C LEU A 19 0.26 12.40 -7.25
N GLN A 20 -0.10 11.73 -6.16
CA GLN A 20 0.72 11.59 -4.95
C GLN A 20 1.91 10.64 -5.12
N GLN A 21 2.00 9.94 -6.25
CA GLN A 21 3.12 9.06 -6.62
C GLN A 21 4.01 9.65 -7.73
N THR A 22 3.83 10.92 -8.07
CA THR A 22 4.58 11.60 -9.15
C THR A 22 5.82 12.36 -8.66
N ALA A 23 6.74 12.62 -9.57
CA ALA A 23 7.89 13.52 -9.36
C ALA A 23 7.43 14.92 -8.89
N PHE A 24 6.37 15.45 -9.49
CA PHE A 24 5.78 16.73 -9.08
C PHE A 24 5.39 16.75 -7.60
N TRP A 25 4.76 15.67 -7.11
CA TRP A 25 4.38 15.59 -5.70
C TRP A 25 5.60 15.54 -4.78
N SER A 26 6.66 14.85 -5.21
CA SER A 26 7.94 14.85 -4.51
C SER A 26 8.51 16.28 -4.36
N GLU A 27 8.52 17.06 -5.44
CA GLU A 27 8.97 18.47 -5.42
C GLU A 27 8.13 19.32 -4.48
N VAL A 28 6.79 19.17 -4.53
CA VAL A 28 5.88 19.87 -3.60
C VAL A 28 6.20 19.52 -2.15
N LYS A 29 6.42 18.25 -1.84
CA LYS A 29 6.75 17.83 -0.47
C LYS A 29 8.13 18.29 -0.04
N ALA A 30 9.11 18.25 -0.93
CA ALA A 30 10.46 18.77 -0.67
C ALA A 30 10.46 20.28 -0.41
N SER A 31 9.67 21.06 -1.16
CA SER A 31 9.52 22.51 -0.92
C SER A 31 8.89 22.83 0.45
N LEU A 32 8.15 21.90 1.02
CA LEU A 32 7.57 21.98 2.37
C LEU A 32 8.49 21.40 3.45
N GLY A 33 9.74 21.06 3.10
CA GLY A 33 10.75 20.55 4.03
C GLY A 33 10.65 19.05 4.34
N ALA A 34 9.86 18.28 3.59
CA ALA A 34 9.81 16.83 3.75
C ALA A 34 10.93 16.15 2.94
N ASN A 35 11.49 15.08 3.46
CA ASN A 35 12.38 14.21 2.72
C ASN A 35 11.56 13.19 1.94
N THR A 36 11.90 12.99 0.66
CA THR A 36 11.27 12.02 -0.22
C THR A 36 12.28 11.01 -0.73
N ILE A 37 11.84 9.78 -0.92
CA ILE A 37 12.62 8.67 -1.48
C ILE A 37 11.80 8.07 -2.61
N ALA A 38 12.41 7.83 -3.75
CA ALA A 38 11.82 7.04 -4.83
C ALA A 38 12.51 5.69 -4.96
N VAL A 39 11.72 4.66 -5.21
CA VAL A 39 12.19 3.29 -5.38
C VAL A 39 11.52 2.69 -6.61
N ASN A 40 12.31 2.00 -7.43
CA ASN A 40 11.80 1.15 -8.50
C ASN A 40 11.80 -0.30 -8.03
N PHE A 41 10.80 -1.06 -8.43
CA PHE A 41 10.73 -2.51 -8.21
C PHE A 41 10.05 -3.21 -9.39
N ALA A 42 10.20 -4.52 -9.45
CA ALA A 42 9.52 -5.35 -10.44
C ALA A 42 8.90 -6.57 -9.75
N ALA A 43 7.76 -7.02 -10.30
CA ALA A 43 7.07 -8.22 -9.87
C ALA A 43 6.65 -9.07 -11.07
N GLU A 44 6.64 -10.39 -10.91
CA GLU A 44 6.09 -11.29 -11.95
C GLU A 44 4.57 -11.29 -11.90
N SER A 45 3.91 -11.17 -13.06
CA SER A 45 2.45 -11.17 -13.16
C SER A 45 1.79 -12.40 -12.54
N ALA A 46 2.45 -13.56 -12.64
CA ALA A 46 1.97 -14.80 -12.02
C ALA A 46 1.92 -14.74 -10.48
N ASP A 47 2.81 -13.97 -9.86
CA ASP A 47 2.87 -13.79 -8.42
C ASP A 47 1.86 -12.74 -7.91
N LEU A 48 1.37 -11.91 -8.82
CA LEU A 48 0.40 -10.86 -8.50
C LEU A 48 -1.05 -11.30 -8.76
N TYR A 49 -1.26 -12.09 -9.81
CA TYR A 49 -2.60 -12.39 -10.32
C TYR A 49 -2.87 -13.89 -10.47
N GLY A 50 -1.94 -14.74 -10.02
CA GLY A 50 -2.02 -16.19 -10.20
C GLY A 50 -1.55 -16.68 -11.58
N ALA A 51 -1.38 -17.98 -11.71
CA ALA A 51 -0.70 -18.63 -12.83
C ALA A 51 -1.48 -18.61 -14.19
N ALA A 52 -2.56 -17.88 -14.31
CA ALA A 52 -3.45 -17.93 -15.48
C ALA A 52 -2.98 -17.10 -16.69
N GLY A 53 -1.80 -16.47 -16.66
CA GLY A 53 -1.31 -15.60 -17.72
C GLY A 53 0.12 -15.88 -18.17
N GLU A 54 0.55 -15.21 -19.25
CA GLU A 54 1.96 -15.18 -19.64
C GLU A 54 2.80 -14.59 -18.49
N LYS A 55 3.94 -15.21 -18.19
CA LYS A 55 4.91 -14.69 -17.23
C LYS A 55 5.48 -13.37 -17.77
N GLN A 56 4.98 -12.28 -17.27
CA GLN A 56 5.42 -10.94 -17.60
C GLN A 56 6.00 -10.28 -16.38
N LEU A 57 7.14 -9.61 -16.54
CA LEU A 57 7.72 -8.77 -15.51
C LEU A 57 7.07 -7.38 -15.57
N ILE A 58 6.41 -6.99 -14.49
CA ILE A 58 5.75 -5.70 -14.35
C ILE A 58 6.65 -4.80 -13.50
N HIS A 59 6.98 -3.64 -14.03
CA HIS A 59 7.77 -2.63 -13.34
C HIS A 59 6.85 -1.58 -12.72
N SER A 60 7.19 -1.14 -11.51
CA SER A 60 6.48 -0.07 -10.82
C SER A 60 7.44 0.78 -10.02
N ASP A 61 7.04 2.01 -9.78
CA ASP A 61 7.74 2.94 -8.91
C ASP A 61 6.95 3.18 -7.63
N LEU A 62 7.64 3.64 -6.60
CA LEU A 62 7.06 4.00 -5.33
C LEU A 62 7.69 5.29 -4.81
N LEU A 63 6.86 6.29 -4.53
CA LEU A 63 7.25 7.49 -3.82
C LEU A 63 6.95 7.32 -2.33
N ILE A 64 7.96 7.56 -1.52
CA ILE A 64 7.91 7.48 -0.06
C ILE A 64 8.22 8.86 0.51
N ILE A 65 7.40 9.33 1.45
CA ILE A 65 7.63 10.57 2.19
C ILE A 65 8.06 10.20 3.60
N LEU A 66 9.27 10.61 3.99
CA LEU A 66 9.75 10.44 5.35
C LEU A 66 9.14 11.52 6.25
N ARG A 67 8.40 11.10 7.25
CA ARG A 67 7.82 11.96 8.28
C ARG A 67 8.55 11.77 9.59
N GLN A 68 9.19 12.82 10.06
CA GLN A 68 9.79 12.84 11.40
C GLN A 68 8.67 12.88 12.44
N ILE A 69 8.70 11.95 13.40
CA ILE A 69 7.77 11.92 14.54
C ILE A 69 8.36 12.76 15.69
N ASP A 70 9.63 12.49 15.99
CA ASP A 70 10.41 13.20 16.99
C ASP A 70 11.88 13.27 16.60
N ARG A 71 12.77 13.62 17.52
CA ARG A 71 14.20 13.75 17.25
C ARG A 71 14.88 12.44 16.85
N ASN A 72 14.31 11.30 17.24
CA ASN A 72 14.94 9.98 17.12
C ASN A 72 14.25 9.10 16.09
N TYR A 73 12.95 9.30 15.79
CA TYR A 73 12.15 8.38 15.02
C TYR A 73 11.45 9.03 13.84
N SER A 74 11.35 8.28 12.77
CA SER A 74 10.63 8.65 11.56
C SER A 74 9.67 7.53 11.11
N VAL A 75 8.74 7.89 10.24
CA VAL A 75 7.79 6.99 9.57
C VAL A 75 7.94 7.17 8.07
N ALA A 76 8.01 6.09 7.35
CA ALA A 76 7.88 6.07 5.90
C ALA A 76 6.40 6.08 5.53
N TYR A 77 5.95 7.11 4.86
CA TYR A 77 4.58 7.25 4.39
C TYR A 77 4.51 7.10 2.88
N VAL A 78 3.73 6.14 2.41
CA VAL A 78 3.46 5.89 0.99
C VAL A 78 2.06 6.42 0.67
N PRO A 79 1.95 7.61 0.07
CA PRO A 79 0.66 8.23 -0.23
C PRO A 79 0.02 7.57 -1.46
N HIS A 80 -1.19 7.07 -1.31
CA HIS A 80 -1.97 6.47 -2.40
C HIS A 80 -1.23 5.42 -3.25
N GLY A 81 -0.34 4.66 -2.62
CA GLY A 81 0.50 3.67 -3.30
C GLY A 81 0.75 2.41 -2.48
N PRO A 82 1.33 1.39 -3.11
CA PRO A 82 1.74 1.32 -4.51
C PRO A 82 0.57 1.37 -5.50
N GLU A 83 0.84 1.82 -6.75
CA GLU A 83 -0.14 1.78 -7.85
C GLU A 83 -0.45 0.34 -8.27
N LEU A 84 0.56 -0.52 -8.21
CA LEU A 84 0.42 -1.93 -8.53
C LEU A 84 -0.47 -2.63 -7.49
N GLU A 85 -1.63 -3.09 -7.93
CA GLU A 85 -2.62 -3.79 -7.11
C GLU A 85 -2.63 -5.28 -7.43
N PRO A 86 -2.15 -6.14 -6.53
CA PRO A 86 -2.28 -7.58 -6.67
C PRO A 86 -3.73 -8.06 -6.50
N ALA A 87 -4.04 -9.27 -6.98
CA ALA A 87 -5.30 -9.91 -6.63
C ALA A 87 -5.41 -10.08 -5.10
N ASP A 88 -6.64 -10.07 -4.58
CA ASP A 88 -6.95 -9.99 -3.14
C ASP A 88 -6.14 -10.99 -2.29
N GLU A 89 -6.03 -12.22 -2.78
CA GLU A 89 -5.32 -13.30 -2.07
C GLU A 89 -3.79 -13.07 -1.97
N PHE A 90 -3.21 -12.21 -2.81
CA PHE A 90 -1.78 -11.92 -2.84
C PHE A 90 -1.41 -10.57 -2.20
N GLN A 91 -2.38 -9.71 -1.90
CA GLN A 91 -2.14 -8.37 -1.38
C GLN A 91 -1.31 -8.37 -0.09
N GLY A 92 -1.64 -9.24 0.86
CA GLY A 92 -0.93 -9.35 2.13
C GLY A 92 0.54 -9.73 1.95
N ILE A 93 0.81 -10.78 1.19
CA ILE A 93 2.16 -11.27 0.90
C ILE A 93 2.97 -10.22 0.13
N PHE A 94 2.34 -9.57 -0.84
CA PHE A 94 2.98 -8.50 -1.61
C PHE A 94 3.43 -7.34 -0.73
N LEU A 95 2.57 -6.84 0.17
CA LEU A 95 2.91 -5.74 1.08
C LEU A 95 3.99 -6.13 2.08
N GLU A 96 3.98 -7.38 2.56
CA GLU A 96 5.02 -7.89 3.44
C GLU A 96 6.38 -7.91 2.73
N GLU A 97 6.48 -8.53 1.54
CA GLU A 97 7.71 -8.56 0.75
C GLU A 97 8.20 -7.17 0.36
N LEU A 98 7.28 -6.27 -0.02
CA LEU A 98 7.62 -4.89 -0.34
C LEU A 98 8.20 -4.19 0.89
N SER A 99 7.59 -4.33 2.04
CA SER A 99 8.04 -3.74 3.30
C SER A 99 9.43 -4.24 3.70
N GLU A 100 9.67 -5.55 3.62
CA GLU A 100 10.98 -6.12 3.92
C GLU A 100 12.06 -5.64 2.93
N SER A 101 11.71 -5.55 1.65
CA SER A 101 12.63 -5.07 0.62
C SER A 101 12.97 -3.58 0.77
N LEU A 102 12.00 -2.77 1.22
CA LEU A 102 12.18 -1.34 1.47
C LEU A 102 13.03 -1.06 2.72
N ARG A 103 13.11 -1.98 3.66
CA ARG A 103 13.85 -1.80 4.92
C ARG A 103 15.29 -1.31 4.69
N SER A 104 15.97 -1.86 3.69
CA SER A 104 17.34 -1.48 3.35
C SER A 104 17.47 -0.10 2.70
N GLN A 105 16.38 0.46 2.21
CA GLN A 105 16.32 1.76 1.53
C GLN A 105 15.89 2.88 2.48
N LEU A 106 15.40 2.53 3.66
CA LEU A 106 14.90 3.48 4.64
C LEU A 106 15.97 3.81 5.70
N PRO A 107 15.92 4.99 6.32
CA PRO A 107 16.80 5.34 7.42
C PRO A 107 16.65 4.38 8.61
N ASN A 108 17.74 4.13 9.33
CA ASN A 108 17.75 3.23 10.50
C ASN A 108 16.79 3.66 11.63
N ASN A 109 16.39 4.91 11.67
CA ASN A 109 15.43 5.44 12.62
C ASN A 109 13.97 5.39 12.13
N CYS A 110 13.72 4.80 10.96
CA CYS A 110 12.38 4.56 10.47
C CYS A 110 11.79 3.35 11.19
N ILE A 111 10.72 3.57 11.95
CA ILE A 111 10.13 2.54 12.82
C ILE A 111 8.94 1.81 12.21
N LEU A 112 8.33 2.38 11.16
CA LEU A 112 7.25 1.72 10.43
C LEU A 112 7.08 2.29 9.01
N ILE A 113 6.44 1.51 8.15
CA ILE A 113 5.96 1.95 6.85
C ILE A 113 4.42 2.01 6.92
N ARG A 114 3.87 3.15 6.53
CA ARG A 114 2.44 3.36 6.40
C ARG A 114 2.06 3.46 4.93
N TYR A 115 1.29 2.52 4.45
CA TYR A 115 0.67 2.56 3.13
C TYR A 115 -0.72 3.19 3.23
N ASP A 116 -1.01 4.11 2.31
CA ASP A 116 -2.33 4.70 2.13
C ASP A 116 -2.81 4.23 0.74
N LEU A 117 -3.39 3.03 0.72
CA LEU A 117 -3.67 2.30 -0.51
C LEU A 117 -4.90 2.86 -1.23
N CYS A 118 -4.84 2.91 -2.57
CA CYS A 118 -6.01 3.17 -3.42
C CYS A 118 -6.80 1.90 -3.76
N TRP A 119 -6.36 0.75 -3.25
CA TRP A 119 -7.00 -0.53 -3.52
C TRP A 119 -8.39 -0.61 -2.91
N GLU A 120 -9.27 -1.31 -3.57
CA GLU A 120 -10.60 -1.55 -3.07
C GLU A 120 -10.55 -2.29 -1.73
N SER A 121 -11.32 -1.83 -0.77
CA SER A 121 -11.44 -2.46 0.55
C SER A 121 -12.89 -2.87 0.78
N TYR A 122 -13.10 -4.16 0.98
CA TYR A 122 -14.40 -4.66 1.43
C TYR A 122 -14.64 -4.20 2.87
N TRP A 123 -15.87 -3.88 3.18
CA TRP A 123 -16.28 -3.50 4.53
C TRP A 123 -17.54 -4.28 4.94
N ALA A 124 -17.68 -4.47 6.23
CA ALA A 124 -18.90 -5.00 6.82
C ALA A 124 -19.20 -4.24 8.12
N LYS A 125 -20.45 -4.19 8.51
CA LYS A 125 -20.83 -3.65 9.82
C LYS A 125 -20.39 -4.63 10.89
N GLU A 126 -19.95 -4.15 12.04
CA GLU A 126 -19.60 -4.99 13.17
C GLU A 126 -20.80 -5.90 13.57
N SER A 127 -22.01 -5.37 13.48
CA SER A 127 -23.25 -6.15 13.73
C SER A 127 -23.44 -7.36 12.83
N ASP A 128 -22.86 -7.35 11.63
CA ASP A 128 -23.04 -8.42 10.64
C ASP A 128 -22.18 -9.66 10.98
N HIS A 129 -21.22 -9.50 11.87
CA HIS A 129 -20.41 -10.59 12.39
C HIS A 129 -21.05 -11.39 13.53
N PHE A 130 -22.15 -10.90 14.08
CA PHE A 130 -22.81 -11.51 15.23
C PHE A 130 -24.24 -11.95 14.88
N ASP A 131 -24.70 -13.02 15.53
CA ASP A 131 -26.09 -13.45 15.44
C ASP A 131 -26.97 -12.65 16.41
N GLU A 132 -28.28 -12.96 16.37
CA GLU A 132 -29.30 -12.33 17.23
C GLU A 132 -29.02 -12.52 18.73
N ASN A 133 -28.20 -13.51 19.09
CA ASN A 133 -27.76 -13.80 20.45
C ASN A 133 -26.41 -13.19 20.80
N GLY A 134 -25.79 -12.43 19.87
CA GLY A 134 -24.47 -11.83 20.05
C GLY A 134 -23.31 -12.82 19.92
N LEU A 135 -23.53 -14.00 19.32
CA LEU A 135 -22.47 -14.96 19.04
C LEU A 135 -21.82 -14.68 17.69
N TRP A 136 -20.49 -14.78 17.66
CA TRP A 136 -19.70 -14.61 16.46
C TRP A 136 -20.05 -15.64 15.38
N ARG A 137 -20.40 -15.18 14.18
CA ARG A 137 -20.75 -16.01 13.02
C ARG A 137 -19.61 -16.26 12.04
N GLY A 138 -18.48 -15.64 12.25
CA GLY A 138 -17.40 -15.60 11.29
C GLY A 138 -17.40 -14.32 10.45
N GLU A 139 -16.53 -14.29 9.45
CA GLU A 139 -16.54 -13.17 8.50
C GLU A 139 -17.81 -13.23 7.65
N PRO A 140 -18.51 -12.09 7.44
CA PRO A 140 -19.67 -12.05 6.59
C PRO A 140 -19.34 -12.46 5.16
N GLU A 141 -20.22 -13.21 4.50
CA GLU A 141 -20.09 -13.49 3.09
C GLU A 141 -20.01 -12.16 2.31
N GLN A 142 -19.08 -12.05 1.38
CA GLN A 142 -18.81 -10.84 0.60
C GLN A 142 -19.93 -10.53 -0.39
N SER A 143 -21.13 -10.25 0.08
CA SER A 143 -22.29 -10.01 -0.78
C SER A 143 -22.55 -8.54 -1.09
N ALA A 144 -21.90 -7.60 -0.41
CA ALA A 144 -22.15 -6.18 -0.58
C ALA A 144 -20.89 -5.45 -1.06
N GLN A 145 -20.81 -5.24 -2.36
CA GLN A 145 -19.90 -4.26 -2.98
C GLN A 145 -20.46 -2.85 -2.76
N GLU A 146 -20.54 -2.40 -1.52
CA GLU A 146 -20.81 -1.00 -1.25
C GLU A 146 -19.50 -0.30 -0.93
N PHE A 147 -19.07 0.59 -1.83
CA PHE A 147 -17.96 1.50 -1.58
C PHE A 147 -18.43 2.59 -0.61
N ARG A 148 -17.83 2.64 0.57
CA ARG A 148 -17.99 3.77 1.47
C ARG A 148 -16.64 4.37 1.81
N PHE A 149 -16.47 5.65 1.49
CA PHE A 149 -15.43 6.45 2.10
C PHE A 149 -15.76 6.61 3.58
N ASN A 150 -14.99 5.94 4.42
CA ASN A 150 -15.27 5.87 5.84
C ASN A 150 -14.70 7.09 6.56
N TYR A 151 -15.50 8.14 6.70
CA TYR A 151 -15.24 9.22 7.63
C TYR A 151 -16.11 9.01 8.87
N ASN A 152 -15.53 8.49 9.95
CA ASN A 152 -16.13 8.46 11.30
C ASN A 152 -17.38 7.59 11.48
N THR A 153 -17.43 6.42 10.92
CA THR A 153 -18.47 5.44 11.28
C THR A 153 -17.84 4.31 12.11
N HIS A 154 -18.63 3.66 12.98
CA HIS A 154 -18.23 2.44 13.71
C HIS A 154 -18.17 1.22 12.79
N GLU A 155 -17.77 1.41 11.55
CA GLU A 155 -17.67 0.38 10.52
C GLU A 155 -16.20 0.07 10.30
N TRP A 156 -15.86 -1.20 10.24
CA TRP A 156 -14.49 -1.68 10.05
C TRP A 156 -14.23 -2.02 8.60
N ASN A 157 -13.09 -1.57 8.08
CA ASN A 157 -12.58 -2.04 6.80
C ASN A 157 -11.81 -3.32 7.03
N PHE A 158 -12.30 -4.44 6.50
CA PHE A 158 -11.60 -5.71 6.53
C PHE A 158 -10.74 -5.84 5.30
N ARG A 159 -9.46 -6.14 5.51
CA ARG A 159 -8.61 -6.70 4.49
C ARG A 159 -8.53 -8.19 4.74
N LYS A 160 -8.71 -8.99 3.71
CA LYS A 160 -8.29 -10.37 3.79
C LYS A 160 -6.77 -10.38 4.00
N ALA A 161 -6.35 -10.98 5.11
CA ALA A 161 -4.96 -11.32 5.35
C ALA A 161 -4.58 -12.53 4.51
#